data_ebb16680fcc3ab614cc9704c5d19f12e
#
_entry.id   ebb16680fcc3ab614cc9704c5d19f12e
#
_cell.length_a   1.000
_cell.length_b   1.000
_cell.length_c   1.000
_cell.angle_alpha   90.00
_cell.angle_beta   90.00
_cell.angle_gamma   90.00
#
_symmetry.space_group_name_H-M   'P 1'
#
loop_
_entity.id
_entity.type
_entity.pdbx_description
1 polymer ?
#
loop_
_entity_poly.entity_id
_entity_poly.type
_entity_poly.pdbx_seq_one_letter_code
_entity_poly.pdbx_strand_id
1 'polypeptide(L)'
;MKEFLERHWNDPEVRADVARLQAEHAAELSQPVPPPWRDDAAAVVGYVHWLMERDRKSTGLKSLQGKIWEHGYRAGDLQSEVYPDVPPALERWRRQGIDIAIFSSGSVQAQRSLFTNTAAGDLTRFIRAYFDTTTGPKAAPESYARIAAALERSPSEVFFVSDIVAELDAALTAGMRTALCVRTLGSAQPAGAHPVIHALDQIPG
;
A
#
# COMPACT_ATOMS: atom_id res chain seq x y z
N MET A 1 17.06 2.12 7.60
CA MET A 1 16.80 0.93 8.45
C MET A 1 17.87 0.69 9.51
N LYS A 2 19.16 0.48 9.14
CA LYS A 2 20.22 0.18 10.13
C LYS A 2 20.31 1.25 11.22
N GLU A 3 20.42 2.51 10.82
CA GLU A 3 20.50 3.66 11.75
C GLU A 3 19.26 3.76 12.67
N PHE A 4 18.07 3.51 12.15
CA PHE A 4 16.84 3.45 12.93
C PHE A 4 16.92 2.34 14.00
N LEU A 5 17.31 1.13 13.59
CA LEU A 5 17.46 -0.01 14.53
C LEU A 5 18.51 0.27 15.59
N GLU A 6 19.67 0.84 15.25
CA GLU A 6 20.71 1.19 16.22
C GLU A 6 20.23 2.22 17.24
N ARG A 7 19.44 3.22 16.79
CA ARG A 7 18.91 4.28 17.66
C ARG A 7 17.76 3.80 18.55
N HIS A 8 16.89 2.91 18.04
CA HIS A 8 15.67 2.44 18.68
C HIS A 8 15.73 0.99 19.14
N TRP A 9 16.94 0.41 19.25
CA TRP A 9 17.14 -1.00 19.54
C TRP A 9 16.45 -1.47 20.83
N ASN A 10 16.42 -0.62 21.85
CA ASN A 10 15.84 -0.92 23.16
C ASN A 10 14.36 -0.55 23.29
N ASP A 11 13.75 0.02 22.25
CA ASP A 11 12.34 0.37 22.28
C ASP A 11 11.49 -0.92 22.31
N PRO A 12 10.55 -1.06 23.25
CA PRO A 12 9.79 -2.30 23.43
C PRO A 12 9.08 -2.77 22.17
N GLU A 13 8.55 -1.82 21.38
CA GLU A 13 7.85 -2.13 20.12
C GLU A 13 8.80 -2.60 19.02
N VAL A 14 10.00 -2.03 18.93
CA VAL A 14 11.04 -2.47 17.98
C VAL A 14 11.55 -3.84 18.38
N ARG A 15 11.80 -4.07 19.68
CA ARG A 15 12.19 -5.39 20.21
C ARG A 15 11.15 -6.46 19.93
N ALA A 16 9.86 -6.13 20.01
CA ALA A 16 8.78 -7.06 19.66
C ALA A 16 8.82 -7.46 18.17
N ASP A 17 9.13 -6.53 17.27
CA ASP A 17 9.27 -6.83 15.85
C ASP A 17 10.53 -7.64 15.55
N VAL A 18 11.65 -7.32 16.20
CA VAL A 18 12.89 -8.11 16.12
C VAL A 18 12.64 -9.55 16.59
N ALA A 19 11.91 -9.73 17.70
CA ALA A 19 11.56 -11.06 18.19
C ALA A 19 10.67 -11.86 17.21
N ARG A 20 9.72 -11.19 16.54
CA ARG A 20 8.91 -11.81 15.46
C ARG A 20 9.79 -12.23 14.28
N LEU A 21 10.69 -11.35 13.83
CA LEU A 21 11.64 -11.66 12.75
C LEU A 21 12.56 -12.82 13.13
N GLN A 22 12.99 -12.90 14.40
CA GLN A 22 13.78 -14.02 14.90
C GLN A 22 13.01 -15.34 14.84
N ALA A 23 11.75 -15.34 15.25
CA ALA A 23 10.89 -16.52 15.20
C ALA A 23 10.62 -16.95 13.75
N GLU A 24 10.37 -16.01 12.84
CA GLU A 24 10.21 -16.27 11.41
C GLU A 24 11.52 -16.85 10.81
N HIS A 25 12.67 -16.28 11.16
CA HIS A 25 13.98 -16.77 10.73
C HIS A 25 14.24 -18.21 11.20
N ALA A 26 13.94 -18.51 12.47
CA ALA A 26 14.12 -19.85 13.02
C ALA A 26 13.21 -20.91 12.37
N ALA A 27 12.05 -20.50 11.86
CA ALA A 27 11.10 -21.36 11.17
C ALA A 27 11.36 -21.45 9.66
N GLU A 28 12.32 -20.68 9.11
CA GLU A 28 12.59 -20.63 7.67
C GLU A 28 13.36 -21.86 7.19
N LEU A 29 12.75 -22.61 6.27
CA LEU A 29 13.31 -23.86 5.71
C LEU A 29 13.66 -23.74 4.23
N SER A 30 13.47 -22.58 3.60
CA SER A 30 13.67 -22.40 2.17
C SER A 30 15.14 -22.29 1.79
N GLN A 31 15.39 -22.55 0.50
CA GLN A 31 16.71 -22.34 -0.11
C GLN A 31 16.68 -21.10 -1.02
N PRO A 32 17.76 -20.32 -1.07
CA PRO A 32 18.96 -20.40 -0.24
C PRO A 32 18.68 -20.07 1.23
N VAL A 33 19.47 -20.62 2.14
CA VAL A 33 19.38 -20.44 3.59
C VAL A 33 19.50 -18.94 3.92
N PRO A 34 18.69 -18.42 4.86
CA PRO A 34 18.82 -17.03 5.31
C PRO A 34 20.18 -16.77 5.98
N PRO A 35 20.67 -15.52 6.01
CA PRO A 35 21.91 -15.18 6.68
C PRO A 35 21.84 -15.53 8.16
N PRO A 36 22.96 -15.89 8.81
CA PRO A 36 22.97 -16.29 10.22
C PRO A 36 22.36 -15.20 11.12
N TRP A 37 21.46 -15.61 12.03
CA TRP A 37 20.86 -14.70 13.00
C TRP A 37 21.83 -14.35 14.12
N ARG A 38 21.86 -13.09 14.49
CA ARG A 38 22.45 -12.55 15.71
C ARG A 38 21.53 -11.47 16.26
N ASP A 39 21.53 -11.27 17.58
CA ASP A 39 20.72 -10.23 18.23
C ASP A 39 21.42 -8.86 18.13
N ASP A 40 21.62 -8.40 16.89
CA ASP A 40 22.19 -7.10 16.54
C ASP A 40 21.50 -6.50 15.32
N ALA A 41 21.56 -5.18 15.19
CA ALA A 41 20.92 -4.45 14.10
C ALA A 41 21.42 -4.90 12.71
N ALA A 42 22.67 -5.30 12.58
CA ALA A 42 23.25 -5.70 11.30
C ALA A 42 22.69 -7.04 10.83
N ALA A 43 22.52 -8.01 11.74
CA ALA A 43 21.91 -9.30 11.40
C ALA A 43 20.43 -9.16 11.04
N VAL A 44 19.68 -8.32 11.78
CA VAL A 44 18.27 -8.01 11.43
C VAL A 44 18.18 -7.39 10.04
N VAL A 45 19.03 -6.41 9.71
CA VAL A 45 19.06 -5.79 8.37
C VAL A 45 19.39 -6.84 7.30
N GLY A 46 20.36 -7.72 7.56
CA GLY A 46 20.72 -8.80 6.63
C GLY A 46 19.54 -9.73 6.33
N TYR A 47 18.80 -10.13 7.35
CA TYR A 47 17.62 -10.99 7.18
C TYR A 47 16.48 -10.25 6.47
N VAL A 48 16.25 -8.99 6.81
CA VAL A 48 15.24 -8.16 6.15
C VAL A 48 15.54 -8.02 4.65
N HIS A 49 16.77 -7.76 4.24
CA HIS A 49 17.16 -7.72 2.83
C HIS A 49 16.92 -9.07 2.15
N TRP A 50 17.27 -10.16 2.82
CA TRP A 50 17.02 -11.52 2.31
C TRP A 50 15.52 -11.78 2.05
N LEU A 51 14.62 -11.31 2.96
CA LEU A 51 13.17 -11.39 2.79
C LEU A 51 12.68 -10.54 1.60
N MET A 52 13.17 -9.30 1.49
CA MET A 52 12.77 -8.35 0.44
C MET A 52 13.18 -8.81 -0.95
N GLU A 53 14.41 -9.30 -1.11
CA GLU A 53 14.91 -9.83 -2.38
C GLU A 53 14.10 -11.02 -2.92
N ARG A 54 13.35 -11.68 -2.06
CA ARG A 54 12.54 -12.88 -2.36
C ARG A 54 11.03 -12.64 -2.27
N ASP A 55 10.63 -11.37 -2.14
CA ASP A 55 9.23 -11.00 -1.97
C ASP A 55 8.51 -11.82 -0.88
N ARG A 56 9.23 -12.16 0.21
CA ARG A 56 8.68 -12.97 1.29
C ARG A 56 7.75 -12.13 2.16
N LYS A 57 6.56 -12.66 2.40
CA LYS A 57 5.60 -12.04 3.33
C LYS A 57 6.07 -12.30 4.77
N SER A 58 6.35 -11.24 5.51
CA SER A 58 6.78 -11.26 6.91
C SER A 58 5.98 -10.24 7.70
N THR A 59 5.38 -10.70 8.79
CA THR A 59 4.64 -9.80 9.70
C THR A 59 5.60 -8.91 10.47
N GLY A 60 6.75 -9.45 10.91
CA GLY A 60 7.79 -8.68 11.59
C GLY A 60 8.37 -7.59 10.71
N LEU A 61 8.68 -7.90 9.44
CA LEU A 61 9.17 -6.94 8.46
C LEU A 61 8.14 -5.82 8.20
N LYS A 62 6.89 -6.19 7.95
CA LYS A 62 5.82 -5.21 7.67
C LYS A 62 5.62 -4.24 8.84
N SER A 63 5.64 -4.74 10.07
CA SER A 63 5.52 -3.93 11.28
C SER A 63 6.71 -2.99 11.47
N LEU A 64 7.93 -3.51 11.33
CA LEU A 64 9.17 -2.73 11.44
C LEU A 64 9.26 -1.63 10.37
N GLN A 65 8.92 -1.94 9.11
CA GLN A 65 8.86 -0.96 8.02
C GLN A 65 7.88 0.17 8.35
N GLY A 66 6.70 -0.17 8.88
CA GLY A 66 5.71 0.84 9.29
C GLY A 66 6.28 1.84 10.29
N LYS A 67 7.02 1.36 11.32
CA LYS A 67 7.65 2.21 12.33
C LYS A 67 8.77 3.08 11.74
N ILE A 68 9.59 2.52 10.85
CA ILE A 68 10.66 3.26 10.16
C ILE A 68 10.07 4.41 9.34
N TRP A 69 9.01 4.15 8.59
CA TRP A 69 8.33 5.18 7.80
C TRP A 69 7.70 6.25 8.68
N GLU A 70 6.98 5.84 9.73
CA GLU A 70 6.37 6.77 10.67
C GLU A 70 7.41 7.69 11.31
N HIS A 71 8.54 7.13 11.72
CA HIS A 71 9.65 7.91 12.28
C HIS A 71 10.24 8.89 11.24
N GLY A 72 10.52 8.42 10.02
CA GLY A 72 11.05 9.24 8.95
C GLY A 72 10.13 10.37 8.54
N TYR A 73 8.82 10.12 8.50
CA TYR A 73 7.82 11.17 8.23
C TYR A 73 7.74 12.20 9.37
N ARG A 74 7.75 11.76 10.63
CA ARG A 74 7.74 12.68 11.79
C ARG A 74 9.00 13.53 11.87
N ALA A 75 10.15 12.97 11.49
CA ALA A 75 11.41 13.70 11.47
C ALA A 75 11.53 14.65 10.26
N GLY A 76 10.65 14.53 9.27
CA GLY A 76 10.74 15.27 8.01
C GLY A 76 11.82 14.73 7.04
N ASP A 77 12.40 13.57 7.37
CA ASP A 77 13.44 12.91 6.56
C ASP A 77 12.86 12.18 5.35
N LEU A 78 11.56 11.87 5.40
CA LEU A 78 10.82 11.20 4.33
C LEU A 78 9.65 12.06 3.86
N GLN A 79 9.50 12.13 2.56
CA GLN A 79 8.29 12.63 1.90
C GLN A 79 7.79 11.55 0.93
N SER A 80 6.48 11.38 0.89
CA SER A 80 5.86 10.49 -0.08
C SER A 80 5.72 11.19 -1.42
N GLU A 81 6.05 10.48 -2.47
CA GLU A 81 5.83 10.95 -3.84
C GLU A 81 4.47 10.46 -4.34
N VAL A 82 3.76 11.35 -5.00
CA VAL A 82 2.56 11.03 -5.80
C VAL A 82 2.77 11.58 -7.20
N TYR A 83 2.14 10.96 -8.19
CA TYR A 83 2.20 11.49 -9.55
C TYR A 83 1.62 12.91 -9.61
N PRO A 84 2.17 13.80 -10.47
CA PRO A 84 1.77 15.21 -10.53
C PRO A 84 0.28 15.47 -10.82
N ASP A 85 -0.40 14.51 -11.47
CA ASP A 85 -1.83 14.56 -11.78
C ASP A 85 -2.72 14.17 -10.60
N VAL A 86 -2.17 13.57 -9.53
CA VAL A 86 -2.96 13.11 -8.37
C VAL A 86 -3.57 14.28 -7.58
N PRO A 87 -2.81 15.27 -7.08
CA PRO A 87 -3.39 16.34 -6.30
C PRO A 87 -4.51 17.11 -7.04
N PRO A 88 -4.33 17.55 -8.30
CA PRO A 88 -5.40 18.26 -9.01
C PRO A 88 -6.61 17.37 -9.32
N ALA A 89 -6.42 16.06 -9.52
CA ALA A 89 -7.53 15.13 -9.71
C ALA A 89 -8.37 14.98 -8.43
N LEU A 90 -7.72 14.77 -7.28
CA LEU A 90 -8.40 14.68 -5.98
C LEU A 90 -9.19 15.96 -5.67
N GLU A 91 -8.60 17.12 -5.93
CA GLU A 91 -9.25 18.41 -5.72
C GLU A 91 -10.46 18.59 -6.66
N ARG A 92 -10.33 18.23 -7.94
CA ARG A 92 -11.42 18.29 -8.93
C ARG A 92 -12.59 17.41 -8.49
N TRP A 93 -12.34 16.14 -8.15
CA TRP A 93 -13.39 15.21 -7.73
C TRP A 93 -14.08 15.67 -6.45
N ARG A 94 -13.31 16.19 -5.49
CA ARG A 94 -13.90 16.73 -4.27
C ARG A 94 -14.82 17.93 -4.52
N ARG A 95 -14.45 18.82 -5.45
CA ARG A 95 -15.32 19.94 -5.86
C ARG A 95 -16.60 19.48 -6.55
N GLN A 96 -16.55 18.34 -7.23
CA GLN A 96 -17.70 17.71 -7.88
C GLN A 96 -18.56 16.88 -6.92
N GLY A 97 -18.22 16.81 -5.63
CA GLY A 97 -18.94 16.02 -4.63
C GLY A 97 -18.68 14.52 -4.73
N ILE A 98 -17.60 14.11 -5.42
CA ILE A 98 -17.21 12.70 -5.56
C ILE A 98 -16.43 12.28 -4.32
N ASP A 99 -16.87 11.20 -3.68
CA ASP A 99 -16.15 10.56 -2.59
C ASP A 99 -14.95 9.77 -3.11
N ILE A 100 -13.81 9.95 -2.45
CA ILE A 100 -12.57 9.29 -2.81
C ILE A 100 -12.20 8.29 -1.72
N ALA A 101 -11.86 7.07 -2.11
CA ALA A 101 -11.41 6.03 -1.20
C ALA A 101 -10.15 5.34 -1.75
N ILE A 102 -9.33 4.83 -0.84
CA ILE A 102 -8.10 4.09 -1.20
C ILE A 102 -8.25 2.64 -0.76
N PHE A 103 -7.91 1.70 -1.64
CA PHE A 103 -7.78 0.28 -1.31
C PHE A 103 -6.38 -0.20 -1.63
N SER A 104 -5.62 -0.59 -0.60
CA SER A 104 -4.21 -0.96 -0.71
C SER A 104 -3.87 -2.19 0.14
N SER A 105 -2.80 -2.90 -0.20
CA SER A 105 -2.21 -3.93 0.67
C SER A 105 -1.45 -3.35 1.87
N GLY A 106 -1.11 -2.07 1.86
CA GLY A 106 -0.61 -1.35 3.03
C GLY A 106 -1.72 -1.16 4.08
N SER A 107 -1.36 -1.18 5.37
CA SER A 107 -2.34 -0.92 6.44
C SER A 107 -2.96 0.47 6.30
N VAL A 108 -4.18 0.66 6.83
CA VAL A 108 -4.85 1.97 6.86
C VAL A 108 -3.94 3.06 7.46
N GLN A 109 -3.19 2.73 8.51
CA GLN A 109 -2.24 3.66 9.13
C GLN A 109 -1.12 4.05 8.15
N ALA A 110 -0.53 3.09 7.44
CA ALA A 110 0.53 3.36 6.47
C ALA A 110 0.01 4.20 5.30
N GLN A 111 -1.20 3.92 4.81
CA GLN A 111 -1.85 4.72 3.77
C GLN A 111 -2.07 6.17 4.22
N ARG A 112 -2.62 6.38 5.43
CA ARG A 112 -2.80 7.71 6.00
C ARG A 112 -1.48 8.45 6.11
N SER A 113 -0.45 7.79 6.65
CA SER A 113 0.89 8.36 6.80
C SER A 113 1.48 8.81 5.45
N LEU A 114 1.29 7.98 4.40
CA LEU A 114 1.70 8.33 3.04
C LEU A 114 1.01 9.59 2.55
N PHE A 115 -0.33 9.65 2.62
CA PHE A 115 -1.09 10.78 2.08
C PHE A 115 -1.00 12.05 2.95
N THR A 116 -0.67 11.94 4.25
CA THR A 116 -0.38 13.10 5.10
C THR A 116 0.94 13.78 4.72
N ASN A 117 1.96 12.99 4.34
CA ASN A 117 3.33 13.49 4.19
C ASN A 117 3.78 13.52 2.72
N THR A 118 2.90 13.92 1.80
CA THR A 118 3.28 14.04 0.40
C THR A 118 4.06 15.32 0.12
N ALA A 119 4.88 15.31 -0.93
CA ALA A 119 5.55 16.52 -1.43
C ALA A 119 4.55 17.61 -1.87
N ALA A 120 3.29 17.23 -2.16
CA ALA A 120 2.20 18.14 -2.48
C ALA A 120 1.42 18.62 -1.24
N GLY A 121 1.89 18.30 -0.02
CA GLY A 121 1.23 18.57 1.24
C GLY A 121 0.26 17.46 1.66
N ASP A 122 -0.56 17.74 2.67
CA ASP A 122 -1.53 16.77 3.21
C ASP A 122 -2.73 16.59 2.25
N LEU A 123 -2.82 15.39 1.67
CA LEU A 123 -3.90 14.98 0.76
C LEU A 123 -5.01 14.20 1.46
N THR A 124 -4.88 13.88 2.76
CA THR A 124 -5.89 13.10 3.50
C THR A 124 -7.25 13.78 3.55
N ARG A 125 -7.26 15.12 3.50
CA ARG A 125 -8.49 15.95 3.47
C ARG A 125 -9.41 15.66 2.28
N PHE A 126 -8.88 15.05 1.21
CA PHE A 126 -9.65 14.69 0.03
C PHE A 126 -10.20 13.26 0.09
N ILE A 127 -9.70 12.42 1.00
CA ILE A 127 -9.95 10.99 1.06
C ILE A 127 -10.97 10.68 2.18
N ARG A 128 -12.13 10.15 1.77
CA ARG A 128 -13.22 9.77 2.70
C ARG A 128 -12.90 8.50 3.48
N ALA A 129 -12.33 7.50 2.83
CA ALA A 129 -12.12 6.18 3.43
C ALA A 129 -10.84 5.50 2.95
N TYR A 130 -10.31 4.62 3.79
CA TYR A 130 -9.15 3.78 3.50
C TYR A 130 -9.52 2.33 3.80
N PHE A 131 -9.20 1.46 2.87
CA PHE A 131 -9.40 0.01 2.97
C PHE A 131 -8.06 -0.71 2.81
N ASP A 132 -7.87 -1.77 3.55
CA ASP A 132 -6.69 -2.63 3.45
C ASP A 132 -7.10 -4.10 3.32
N THR A 133 -6.14 -5.02 3.42
CA THR A 133 -6.35 -6.46 3.27
C THR A 133 -7.25 -7.08 4.35
N THR A 134 -7.61 -6.35 5.41
CA THR A 134 -8.63 -6.78 6.38
C THR A 134 -10.04 -6.72 5.78
N THR A 135 -10.27 -5.88 4.77
CA THR A 135 -11.51 -5.87 3.98
C THR A 135 -11.67 -7.14 3.16
N GLY A 136 -10.54 -7.72 2.72
CA GLY A 136 -10.46 -8.97 1.96
C GLY A 136 -9.35 -8.95 0.92
N PRO A 137 -9.15 -10.07 0.20
CA PRO A 137 -8.16 -10.14 -0.88
C PRO A 137 -8.52 -9.19 -2.03
N LYS A 138 -7.52 -8.50 -2.61
CA LYS A 138 -7.74 -7.54 -3.71
C LYS A 138 -8.20 -8.20 -5.03
N ALA A 139 -7.97 -9.51 -5.20
CA ALA A 139 -8.46 -10.26 -6.35
C ALA A 139 -9.82 -10.95 -6.11
N ALA A 140 -10.52 -10.63 -5.01
CA ALA A 140 -11.82 -11.24 -4.66
C ALA A 140 -12.97 -10.23 -4.86
N PRO A 141 -14.00 -10.54 -5.65
CA PRO A 141 -15.15 -9.64 -5.89
C PRO A 141 -15.86 -9.21 -4.60
N GLU A 142 -15.91 -10.10 -3.59
CA GLU A 142 -16.57 -9.83 -2.31
C GLU A 142 -15.91 -8.65 -1.56
N SER A 143 -14.61 -8.41 -1.78
CA SER A 143 -13.90 -7.28 -1.19
C SER A 143 -14.45 -5.95 -1.73
N TYR A 144 -14.72 -5.88 -3.02
CA TYR A 144 -15.28 -4.70 -3.68
C TYR A 144 -16.75 -4.47 -3.31
N ALA A 145 -17.52 -5.53 -3.16
CA ALA A 145 -18.89 -5.44 -2.64
C ALA A 145 -18.92 -4.87 -1.22
N ARG A 146 -18.00 -5.30 -0.34
CA ARG A 146 -17.84 -4.74 1.02
C ARG A 146 -17.43 -3.28 1.01
N ILE A 147 -16.52 -2.90 0.10
CA ILE A 147 -16.10 -1.49 -0.07
C ILE A 147 -17.28 -0.63 -0.50
N ALA A 148 -18.06 -1.06 -1.50
CA ALA A 148 -19.24 -0.33 -1.96
C ALA A 148 -20.26 -0.15 -0.82
N ALA A 149 -20.54 -1.21 -0.07
CA ALA A 149 -21.43 -1.17 1.10
C ALA A 149 -20.91 -0.21 2.19
N ALA A 150 -19.61 -0.25 2.50
CA ALA A 150 -19.00 0.64 3.49
C ALA A 150 -19.00 2.11 3.05
N LEU A 151 -19.01 2.37 1.75
CA LEU A 151 -19.15 3.70 1.18
C LEU A 151 -20.63 4.15 1.05
N GLU A 152 -21.59 3.26 1.37
CA GLU A 152 -23.02 3.49 1.21
C GLU A 152 -23.39 3.80 -0.26
N ARG A 153 -22.80 3.04 -1.19
CA ARG A 153 -23.01 3.15 -2.64
C ARG A 153 -23.37 1.80 -3.23
N SER A 154 -24.15 1.80 -4.31
CA SER A 154 -24.25 0.62 -5.16
C SER A 154 -22.92 0.40 -5.92
N PRO A 155 -22.51 -0.83 -6.20
CA PRO A 155 -21.28 -1.07 -6.95
C PRO A 155 -21.20 -0.31 -8.27
N SER A 156 -22.30 -0.16 -9.00
CA SER A 156 -22.37 0.56 -10.27
C SER A 156 -22.08 2.07 -10.18
N GLU A 157 -22.18 2.64 -8.98
CA GLU A 157 -21.81 4.05 -8.68
C GLU A 157 -20.34 4.21 -8.36
N VAL A 158 -19.61 3.11 -8.13
CA VAL A 158 -18.18 3.12 -7.79
C VAL A 158 -17.34 2.94 -9.06
N PHE A 159 -16.32 3.77 -9.21
CA PHE A 159 -15.33 3.67 -10.26
C PHE A 159 -13.99 3.28 -9.65
N PHE A 160 -13.50 2.09 -10.01
CA PHE A 160 -12.24 1.55 -9.47
C PHE A 160 -11.11 1.66 -10.49
N VAL A 161 -9.97 2.18 -10.07
CA VAL A 161 -8.77 2.36 -10.88
C VAL A 161 -7.62 1.58 -10.27
N SER A 162 -6.95 0.77 -11.07
CA SER A 162 -5.77 0.01 -10.66
C SER A 162 -4.82 -0.19 -11.85
N ASP A 163 -3.58 -0.52 -11.58
CA ASP A 163 -2.60 -1.00 -12.57
C ASP A 163 -2.55 -2.54 -12.64
N ILE A 164 -3.37 -3.22 -11.84
CA ILE A 164 -3.43 -4.69 -11.76
C ILE A 164 -4.76 -5.20 -12.34
N VAL A 165 -4.68 -5.90 -13.46
CA VAL A 165 -5.87 -6.41 -14.18
C VAL A 165 -6.71 -7.34 -13.31
N ALA A 166 -6.11 -8.24 -12.53
CA ALA A 166 -6.85 -9.14 -11.64
C ALA A 166 -7.69 -8.43 -10.57
N GLU A 167 -7.25 -7.24 -10.13
CA GLU A 167 -8.03 -6.40 -9.22
C GLU A 167 -9.22 -5.75 -9.95
N LEU A 168 -9.01 -5.31 -11.18
CA LEU A 168 -10.05 -4.73 -12.03
C LEU A 168 -11.12 -5.77 -12.42
N ASP A 169 -10.71 -7.01 -12.75
CA ASP A 169 -11.62 -8.11 -13.03
C ASP A 169 -12.52 -8.43 -11.84
N ALA A 170 -11.94 -8.44 -10.62
CA ALA A 170 -12.69 -8.66 -9.38
C ALA A 170 -13.69 -7.50 -9.11
N ALA A 171 -13.25 -6.25 -9.31
CA ALA A 171 -14.11 -5.09 -9.15
C ALA A 171 -15.25 -5.06 -10.19
N LEU A 172 -14.96 -5.38 -11.44
CA LEU A 172 -15.95 -5.49 -12.52
C LEU A 172 -16.97 -6.59 -12.23
N THR A 173 -16.51 -7.75 -11.74
CA THR A 173 -17.38 -8.86 -11.31
C THR A 173 -18.30 -8.44 -10.16
N ALA A 174 -17.84 -7.59 -9.25
CA ALA A 174 -18.67 -7.00 -8.19
C ALA A 174 -19.65 -5.93 -8.70
N GLY A 175 -19.61 -5.57 -9.99
CA GLY A 175 -20.52 -4.60 -10.62
C GLY A 175 -19.98 -3.16 -10.63
N MET A 176 -18.71 -2.93 -10.30
CA MET A 176 -18.09 -1.61 -10.37
C MET A 176 -17.72 -1.25 -11.83
N ARG A 177 -17.60 0.04 -12.11
CA ARG A 177 -16.93 0.53 -13.32
C ARG A 177 -15.43 0.56 -13.07
N THR A 178 -14.62 0.30 -14.08
CA THR A 178 -13.18 0.12 -13.93
C THR A 178 -12.37 0.85 -14.99
N ALA A 179 -11.10 1.16 -14.69
CA ALA A 179 -10.10 1.55 -15.66
C ALA A 179 -8.71 1.03 -15.28
N LEU A 180 -7.95 0.59 -16.27
CA LEU A 180 -6.55 0.21 -16.13
C LEU A 180 -5.67 1.45 -16.26
N CYS A 181 -4.95 1.81 -15.19
CA CYS A 181 -4.03 2.94 -15.18
C CYS A 181 -2.60 2.49 -15.52
N VAL A 182 -2.12 2.82 -16.72
CA VAL A 182 -0.78 2.48 -17.19
C VAL A 182 0.12 3.71 -17.14
N ARG A 183 0.99 3.81 -16.12
CA ARG A 183 1.87 4.96 -15.90
C ARG A 183 3.17 4.89 -16.69
N THR A 184 3.66 3.68 -16.98
CA THR A 184 4.94 3.46 -17.67
C THR A 184 4.70 2.78 -19.02
N LEU A 185 5.22 3.34 -20.09
CA LEU A 185 5.20 2.72 -21.40
C LEU A 185 6.00 1.42 -21.36
N GLY A 186 5.38 0.31 -21.78
CA GLY A 186 6.00 -1.02 -21.80
C GLY A 186 5.61 -1.95 -20.65
N SER A 187 4.91 -1.49 -19.63
CA SER A 187 4.36 -2.34 -18.55
C SER A 187 2.92 -2.80 -18.82
N ALA A 188 2.39 -2.57 -20.02
CA ALA A 188 1.01 -2.85 -20.34
C ALA A 188 0.73 -4.36 -20.32
N GLN A 189 0.00 -4.81 -19.31
CA GLN A 189 -0.74 -6.08 -19.35
C GLN A 189 -1.87 -5.97 -20.37
N PRO A 190 -2.32 -7.08 -20.99
CA PRO A 190 -3.53 -7.05 -21.82
C PRO A 190 -4.69 -6.43 -21.01
N ALA A 191 -5.22 -5.32 -21.49
CA ALA A 191 -6.22 -4.52 -20.72
C ALA A 191 -7.57 -5.25 -20.52
N GLY A 192 -7.79 -6.36 -21.24
CA GLY A 192 -9.07 -7.08 -21.18
C GLY A 192 -10.23 -6.19 -21.56
N ALA A 193 -11.25 -6.14 -20.70
CA ALA A 193 -12.45 -5.32 -20.88
C ALA A 193 -12.32 -3.90 -20.29
N HIS A 194 -11.15 -3.52 -19.75
CA HIS A 194 -10.99 -2.27 -19.02
C HIS A 194 -10.49 -1.14 -19.93
N PRO A 195 -11.14 0.02 -19.93
CA PRO A 195 -10.58 1.22 -20.55
C PRO A 195 -9.19 1.54 -19.99
N VAL A 196 -8.25 1.89 -20.86
CA VAL A 196 -6.89 2.26 -20.46
C VAL A 196 -6.80 3.76 -20.28
N ILE A 197 -6.22 4.19 -19.17
CA ILE A 197 -5.86 5.58 -18.88
C ILE A 197 -4.38 5.67 -18.53
N HIS A 198 -3.79 6.83 -18.76
CA HIS A 198 -2.39 7.11 -18.44
C HIS A 198 -2.24 8.16 -17.35
N ALA A 199 -3.30 8.89 -17.08
CA ALA A 199 -3.37 9.91 -16.05
C ALA A 199 -4.80 10.03 -15.50
N LEU A 200 -4.93 10.56 -14.27
CA LEU A 200 -6.23 10.67 -13.60
C LEU A 200 -7.11 11.81 -14.16
N ASP A 201 -6.56 12.71 -14.96
CA ASP A 201 -7.31 13.73 -15.68
C ASP A 201 -8.18 13.14 -16.81
N GLN A 202 -7.87 11.93 -17.29
CA GLN A 202 -8.66 11.18 -18.28
C GLN A 202 -9.91 10.54 -17.69
N ILE A 203 -10.07 10.54 -16.38
CA ILE A 203 -11.29 10.06 -15.71
C ILE A 203 -12.32 11.19 -15.70
N PRO A 204 -13.49 11.00 -16.35
CA PRO A 204 -14.57 11.97 -16.29
C PRO A 204 -15.06 12.14 -14.85
N GLY A 205 -15.56 13.32 -14.55
CA GLY A 205 -16.22 13.60 -13.26
C GLY A 205 -17.65 13.10 -13.24
#